data_69a11fe2c21fd7ed0c7aedca6d8cb3ce
#
_entry.id   69a11fe2c21fd7ed0c7aedca6d8cb3ce
#
_cell.length_a   1.000
_cell.length_b   1.000
_cell.length_c   1.000
_cell.angle_alpha   90.00
_cell.angle_beta   90.00
_cell.angle_gamma   90.00
#
_symmetry.space_group_name_H-M   'P 1'
#
loop_
_entity.id
_entity.type
_entity.pdbx_description
1 polymer ?
#
loop_
_entity_poly.entity_id
_entity_poly.type
_entity_poly.pdbx_seq_one_letter_code
_entity_poly.pdbx_strand_id
1 'polypeptide(L)'
;PNSLNLDILHQHDTKTNPLPDFNYKKEVKKLNFKKLKKDLFKLMTDNQEWWPADLGHYGGLFIRMAWHSAGTYRIADGRGGSGTGNHRFSPINSWPDNANLDKARRLIWPIKKKYGNKISWADLMILAGNMAYESMGLKTYGFSFGRQDIWHPEKDIYWGSEKEWLGNSRYSDGANRSSLENPLAAVVMGLIYVNPEGVGGKPDPLRTAQDVRET
;
A
#
# COMPACT_ATOMS: atom_id res chain seq x y z
N PRO A 1 6.91 1.95 20.80
CA PRO A 1 7.28 0.67 20.18
C PRO A 1 8.64 0.68 19.51
N ASN A 2 9.30 1.84 19.41
CA ASN A 2 10.57 2.00 18.71
C ASN A 2 11.77 1.36 19.45
N SER A 3 11.61 1.08 20.72
CA SER A 3 12.65 0.47 21.56
C SER A 3 12.54 -1.04 21.66
N LEU A 4 11.49 -1.63 21.10
CA LEU A 4 11.26 -3.08 21.20
C LEU A 4 11.65 -3.75 19.87
N ASN A 5 12.83 -4.37 19.85
CA ASN A 5 13.20 -5.22 18.74
C ASN A 5 12.49 -6.58 18.85
N LEU A 6 11.46 -6.76 18.02
CA LEU A 6 10.68 -8.01 17.98
C LEU A 6 11.34 -9.12 17.16
N ASP A 7 12.43 -8.85 16.47
CA ASP A 7 13.13 -9.83 15.65
C ASP A 7 13.66 -11.02 16.45
N ILE A 8 14.02 -10.77 17.69
CA ILE A 8 14.49 -11.82 18.58
C ILE A 8 13.44 -12.91 18.79
N LEU A 9 12.15 -12.56 18.70
CA LEU A 9 11.05 -13.50 18.81
C LEU A 9 10.94 -14.42 17.61
N HIS A 10 11.54 -14.02 16.49
CA HIS A 10 11.43 -14.73 15.21
C HIS A 10 12.75 -15.32 14.73
N GLN A 11 13.86 -15.00 15.37
CA GLN A 11 15.21 -15.32 14.90
C GLN A 11 15.44 -16.79 14.58
N HIS A 12 14.76 -17.70 15.29
CA HIS A 12 14.89 -19.14 15.10
C HIS A 12 13.53 -19.85 15.00
N ASP A 13 12.47 -19.09 14.79
CA ASP A 13 11.12 -19.65 14.70
C ASP A 13 10.83 -20.12 13.27
N THR A 14 10.70 -21.43 13.09
CA THR A 14 10.27 -22.03 11.83
C THR A 14 8.86 -21.59 11.41
N LYS A 15 8.07 -21.07 12.35
CA LYS A 15 6.75 -20.48 12.05
C LYS A 15 6.83 -19.17 11.27
N THR A 16 7.99 -18.52 11.22
CA THR A 16 8.20 -17.32 10.42
C THR A 16 8.09 -17.58 8.92
N ASN A 17 8.33 -18.81 8.51
CA ASN A 17 8.07 -19.28 7.16
C ASN A 17 7.27 -20.59 7.21
N PRO A 18 5.95 -20.52 7.32
CA PRO A 18 5.10 -21.71 7.45
C PRO A 18 5.06 -22.57 6.19
N LEU A 19 5.68 -22.11 5.10
CA LEU A 19 5.71 -22.78 3.81
C LEU A 19 7.14 -22.80 3.26
N PRO A 20 8.10 -23.52 3.89
CA PRO A 20 9.52 -23.46 3.53
C PRO A 20 9.80 -23.87 2.08
N ASP A 21 9.05 -24.82 1.53
CA ASP A 21 9.20 -25.34 0.16
C ASP A 21 8.30 -24.61 -0.86
N PHE A 22 7.61 -23.55 -0.43
CA PHE A 22 6.68 -22.82 -1.26
C PHE A 22 7.39 -21.96 -2.30
N ASN A 23 7.03 -22.14 -3.56
CA ASN A 23 7.55 -21.35 -4.67
C ASN A 23 6.43 -20.56 -5.35
N TYR A 24 6.32 -19.29 -5.00
CA TYR A 24 5.27 -18.42 -5.50
C TYR A 24 5.30 -18.27 -7.03
N LYS A 25 6.47 -18.23 -7.65
CA LYS A 25 6.60 -18.14 -9.12
C LYS A 25 5.99 -19.35 -9.84
N LYS A 26 6.01 -20.54 -9.20
CA LYS A 26 5.33 -21.73 -9.73
C LYS A 26 3.82 -21.69 -9.44
N GLU A 27 3.42 -21.23 -8.27
CA GLU A 27 2.00 -21.20 -7.89
C GLU A 27 1.20 -20.17 -8.68
N VAL A 28 1.74 -18.97 -8.89
CA VAL A 28 1.05 -17.91 -9.63
C VAL A 28 0.77 -18.29 -11.09
N LYS A 29 1.58 -19.17 -11.70
CA LYS A 29 1.32 -19.68 -13.05
C LYS A 29 0.04 -20.51 -13.15
N LYS A 30 -0.46 -21.05 -12.05
CA LYS A 30 -1.72 -21.82 -11.97
C LYS A 30 -2.94 -20.89 -11.82
N LEU A 31 -2.73 -19.57 -11.75
CA LEU A 31 -3.78 -18.59 -11.54
C LEU A 31 -4.61 -18.40 -12.81
N ASN A 32 -5.93 -18.49 -12.70
CA ASN A 32 -6.83 -18.04 -13.75
C ASN A 32 -7.00 -16.53 -13.66
N PHE A 33 -6.11 -15.80 -14.32
CA PHE A 33 -6.09 -14.34 -14.27
C PHE A 33 -7.38 -13.70 -14.80
N LYS A 34 -7.94 -14.21 -15.88
CA LYS A 34 -9.20 -13.71 -16.43
C LYS A 34 -10.35 -13.79 -15.43
N LYS A 35 -10.42 -14.90 -14.68
CA LYS A 35 -11.42 -15.08 -13.63
C LYS A 35 -11.18 -14.16 -12.43
N LEU A 36 -9.92 -14.01 -12.02
CA LEU A 36 -9.54 -13.08 -10.95
C LEU A 36 -9.91 -11.63 -11.29
N LYS A 37 -9.61 -11.18 -12.51
CA LYS A 37 -10.06 -9.85 -12.98
C LYS A 37 -11.57 -9.68 -12.86
N LYS A 38 -12.35 -10.65 -13.31
CA LYS A 38 -13.82 -10.60 -13.17
C LYS A 38 -14.29 -10.46 -11.73
N ASP A 39 -13.67 -11.21 -10.81
CA ASP A 39 -14.03 -11.15 -9.40
C ASP A 39 -13.69 -9.77 -8.80
N LEU A 40 -12.53 -9.21 -9.14
CA LEU A 40 -12.15 -7.86 -8.71
C LEU A 40 -13.05 -6.77 -9.30
N PHE A 41 -13.41 -6.87 -10.58
CA PHE A 41 -14.37 -5.94 -11.19
C PHE A 41 -15.72 -5.96 -10.48
N LYS A 42 -16.23 -7.15 -10.18
CA LYS A 42 -17.49 -7.29 -9.43
C LYS A 42 -17.39 -6.63 -8.07
N LEU A 43 -16.26 -6.82 -7.37
CA LEU A 43 -16.05 -6.25 -6.04
C LEU A 43 -16.10 -4.71 -6.05
N MET A 44 -15.72 -4.05 -7.14
CA MET A 44 -15.69 -2.58 -7.19
C MET A 44 -17.02 -1.92 -6.85
N THR A 45 -18.13 -2.58 -7.15
CA THR A 45 -19.50 -2.06 -6.92
C THR A 45 -20.34 -2.96 -6.01
N ASP A 46 -19.75 -4.01 -5.43
CA ASP A 46 -20.42 -4.93 -4.51
C ASP A 46 -20.47 -4.32 -3.09
N ASN A 47 -21.38 -3.37 -2.91
CA ASN A 47 -21.49 -2.57 -1.71
C ASN A 47 -21.74 -3.43 -0.46
N GLN A 48 -20.96 -3.22 0.58
CA GLN A 48 -21.04 -3.94 1.85
C GLN A 48 -21.61 -3.05 2.94
N GLU A 49 -22.61 -3.52 3.68
CA GLU A 49 -23.22 -2.76 4.79
C GLU A 49 -22.22 -2.37 5.88
N TRP A 50 -21.28 -3.26 6.18
CA TRP A 50 -20.27 -3.02 7.22
C TRP A 50 -19.20 -1.99 6.83
N TRP A 51 -19.05 -1.70 5.54
CA TRP A 51 -18.17 -0.68 4.98
C TRP A 51 -18.72 -0.21 3.64
N PRO A 52 -19.66 0.72 3.63
CA PRO A 52 -20.28 1.21 2.40
C PRO A 52 -19.26 1.86 1.47
N ALA A 53 -19.44 1.64 0.18
CA ALA A 53 -18.59 2.21 -0.85
C ALA A 53 -18.91 3.70 -1.07
N ASP A 54 -17.88 4.53 -1.15
CA ASP A 54 -18.02 5.94 -1.48
C ASP A 54 -18.62 6.09 -2.89
N LEU A 55 -19.74 6.78 -2.97
CA LEU A 55 -20.49 6.95 -4.24
C LEU A 55 -20.79 5.62 -4.96
N GLY A 56 -20.87 4.51 -4.19
CA GLY A 56 -21.18 3.19 -4.71
C GLY A 56 -20.01 2.45 -5.38
N HIS A 57 -18.76 2.94 -5.22
CA HIS A 57 -17.61 2.33 -5.86
C HIS A 57 -16.37 2.33 -4.95
N TYR A 58 -15.74 1.15 -4.76
CA TYR A 58 -14.55 1.00 -3.91
C TYR A 58 -13.23 1.40 -4.58
N GLY A 59 -13.26 1.87 -5.82
CA GLY A 59 -12.05 2.14 -6.60
C GLY A 59 -11.07 3.08 -5.91
N GLY A 60 -11.53 4.20 -5.36
CA GLY A 60 -10.69 5.14 -4.63
C GLY A 60 -9.97 4.49 -3.44
N LEU A 61 -10.68 3.65 -2.67
CA LEU A 61 -10.12 2.93 -1.54
C LEU A 61 -9.03 1.93 -1.97
N PHE A 62 -9.24 1.20 -3.08
CA PHE A 62 -8.26 0.24 -3.59
C PHE A 62 -7.06 0.91 -4.25
N ILE A 63 -7.25 2.03 -4.95
CA ILE A 63 -6.15 2.84 -5.47
C ILE A 63 -5.29 3.34 -4.31
N ARG A 64 -5.92 3.90 -3.27
CA ARG A 64 -5.21 4.35 -2.07
C ARG A 64 -4.44 3.21 -1.40
N MET A 65 -5.02 2.02 -1.27
CA MET A 65 -4.33 0.84 -0.71
C MET A 65 -3.09 0.46 -1.54
N ALA A 66 -3.22 0.42 -2.86
CA ALA A 66 -2.11 0.10 -3.76
C ALA A 66 -1.01 1.15 -3.69
N TRP A 67 -1.37 2.43 -3.71
CA TRP A 67 -0.46 3.55 -3.58
C TRP A 67 0.30 3.53 -2.25
N HIS A 68 -0.39 3.35 -1.14
CA HIS A 68 0.21 3.28 0.19
C HIS A 68 1.06 2.01 0.39
N SER A 69 0.74 0.92 -0.31
CA SER A 69 1.61 -0.26 -0.33
C SER A 69 2.91 0.01 -1.07
N ALA A 70 2.87 0.74 -2.18
CA ALA A 70 4.05 1.11 -2.96
C ALA A 70 4.85 2.26 -2.34
N GLY A 71 4.16 3.24 -1.76
CA GLY A 71 4.73 4.45 -1.21
C GLY A 71 5.59 4.28 0.05
N THR A 72 5.73 3.07 0.55
CA THR A 72 6.68 2.74 1.62
C THR A 72 8.11 2.54 1.10
N TYR A 73 8.34 2.66 -0.21
CA TYR A 73 9.65 2.52 -0.80
C TYR A 73 10.60 3.64 -0.36
N ARG A 74 11.83 3.27 0.01
CA ARG A 74 12.90 4.21 0.37
C ARG A 74 13.97 4.21 -0.70
N ILE A 75 14.21 5.38 -1.27
CA ILE A 75 15.23 5.55 -2.32
C ILE A 75 16.65 5.40 -1.77
N ALA A 76 16.86 5.72 -0.48
CA ALA A 76 18.18 5.69 0.13
C ALA A 76 18.78 4.28 0.23
N ASP A 77 17.97 3.26 0.44
CA ASP A 77 18.41 1.87 0.62
C ASP A 77 17.65 0.84 -0.20
N GLY A 78 16.66 1.28 -0.99
CA GLY A 78 15.85 0.42 -1.84
C GLY A 78 14.87 -0.49 -1.09
N ARG A 79 14.63 -0.25 0.21
CA ARG A 79 13.73 -1.05 1.04
C ARG A 79 12.30 -0.52 1.01
N GLY A 80 11.39 -1.32 1.52
CA GLY A 80 9.97 -1.01 1.48
C GLY A 80 9.34 -1.31 0.13
N GLY A 81 8.31 -0.55 -0.21
CA GLY A 81 7.54 -0.76 -1.43
C GLY A 81 6.57 -1.93 -1.36
N SER A 82 5.96 -2.23 -2.49
CA SER A 82 4.88 -3.22 -2.58
C SER A 82 5.34 -4.67 -2.74
N GLY A 83 6.66 -4.91 -2.73
CA GLY A 83 7.25 -6.19 -3.15
C GLY A 83 6.95 -7.39 -2.26
N THR A 84 6.62 -7.17 -1.01
CA THR A 84 6.53 -8.22 0.03
C THR A 84 5.20 -8.24 0.78
N GLY A 85 4.31 -7.28 0.49
CA GLY A 85 3.04 -7.15 1.19
C GLY A 85 3.18 -6.65 2.63
N ASN A 86 4.21 -5.88 2.94
CA ASN A 86 4.49 -5.29 4.24
C ASN A 86 3.35 -4.48 4.83
N HIS A 87 2.50 -3.91 3.99
CA HIS A 87 1.34 -3.13 4.40
C HIS A 87 0.38 -3.86 5.36
N ARG A 88 0.50 -5.18 5.46
CA ARG A 88 -0.29 -6.02 6.40
C ARG A 88 0.20 -5.93 7.84
N PHE A 89 1.44 -5.51 8.07
CA PHE A 89 2.15 -5.60 9.34
C PHE A 89 2.41 -4.23 9.97
N SER A 90 2.55 -4.27 11.30
CA SER A 90 3.08 -3.11 12.04
C SER A 90 4.56 -2.89 11.68
N PRO A 91 5.03 -1.62 11.71
CA PRO A 91 4.28 -0.41 12.06
C PRO A 91 3.44 0.17 10.91
N ILE A 92 3.64 -0.26 9.65
CA ILE A 92 3.01 0.34 8.47
C ILE A 92 1.49 0.37 8.57
N ASN A 93 0.87 -0.74 8.95
CA ASN A 93 -0.59 -0.81 9.06
C ASN A 93 -1.19 0.08 10.14
N SER A 94 -0.36 0.63 11.02
CA SER A 94 -0.75 1.52 12.12
C SER A 94 -0.44 2.98 11.84
N TRP A 95 0.20 3.30 10.71
CA TRP A 95 0.45 4.69 10.35
C TRP A 95 -0.87 5.45 10.17
N PRO A 96 -0.96 6.72 10.62
CA PRO A 96 -2.17 7.51 10.48
C PRO A 96 -2.70 7.59 9.06
N ASP A 97 -1.81 7.72 8.08
CA ASP A 97 -2.17 7.75 6.66
C ASP A 97 -2.72 6.41 6.13
N ASN A 98 -2.53 5.34 6.87
CA ASN A 98 -3.06 4.02 6.53
C ASN A 98 -4.37 3.69 7.25
N ALA A 99 -4.98 4.68 7.91
CA ALA A 99 -6.28 4.53 8.54
C ALA A 99 -7.30 3.98 7.54
N ASN A 100 -8.10 3.01 7.98
CA ASN A 100 -9.14 2.33 7.20
C ASN A 100 -8.65 1.44 6.04
N LEU A 101 -7.36 1.31 5.77
CA LEU A 101 -6.87 0.38 4.74
C LEU A 101 -6.92 -1.09 5.19
N ASP A 102 -7.10 -1.35 6.46
CA ASP A 102 -7.51 -2.68 6.95
C ASP A 102 -8.87 -3.10 6.36
N LYS A 103 -9.80 -2.16 6.16
CA LYS A 103 -11.10 -2.40 5.50
C LYS A 103 -10.91 -2.77 4.04
N ALA A 104 -10.00 -2.10 3.34
CA ALA A 104 -9.65 -2.48 1.96
C ALA A 104 -9.14 -3.93 1.88
N ARG A 105 -8.23 -4.32 2.78
CA ARG A 105 -7.75 -5.71 2.86
C ARG A 105 -8.87 -6.69 3.22
N ARG A 106 -9.78 -6.29 4.09
CA ARG A 106 -10.94 -7.12 4.46
C ARG A 106 -11.91 -7.31 3.28
N LEU A 107 -12.12 -6.28 2.46
CA LEU A 107 -12.96 -6.36 1.26
C LEU A 107 -12.40 -7.34 0.22
N ILE A 108 -11.08 -7.37 0.00
CA ILE A 108 -10.45 -8.31 -0.94
C ILE A 108 -10.19 -9.71 -0.33
N TRP A 109 -10.40 -9.90 0.97
CA TRP A 109 -10.17 -11.18 1.64
C TRP A 109 -10.95 -12.36 1.03
N PRO A 110 -12.24 -12.25 0.66
CA PRO A 110 -12.95 -13.33 -0.02
C PRO A 110 -12.28 -13.79 -1.30
N ILE A 111 -11.70 -12.84 -2.05
CA ILE A 111 -10.93 -13.14 -3.27
C ILE A 111 -9.62 -13.86 -2.89
N LYS A 112 -8.89 -13.34 -1.90
CA LYS A 112 -7.68 -14.01 -1.39
C LYS A 112 -7.95 -15.44 -0.97
N LYS A 113 -9.02 -15.70 -0.22
CA LYS A 113 -9.44 -17.05 0.17
C LYS A 113 -9.73 -17.95 -1.03
N LYS A 114 -10.45 -17.42 -2.02
CA LYS A 114 -10.84 -18.17 -3.23
C LYS A 114 -9.65 -18.64 -4.05
N TYR A 115 -8.62 -17.81 -4.17
CA TYR A 115 -7.44 -18.11 -4.98
C TYR A 115 -6.27 -18.70 -4.16
N GLY A 116 -6.31 -18.58 -2.84
CA GLY A 116 -5.33 -19.16 -1.92
C GLY A 116 -3.91 -18.70 -2.22
N ASN A 117 -2.99 -19.65 -2.26
CA ASN A 117 -1.58 -19.39 -2.47
C ASN A 117 -1.21 -19.10 -3.95
N LYS A 118 -2.17 -19.18 -4.87
CA LYS A 118 -1.95 -18.81 -6.29
C LYS A 118 -1.82 -17.32 -6.48
N ILE A 119 -2.18 -16.51 -5.50
CA ILE A 119 -1.94 -15.07 -5.49
C ILE A 119 -1.46 -14.63 -4.11
N SER A 120 -0.36 -13.88 -4.08
CA SER A 120 0.13 -13.24 -2.86
C SER A 120 -0.75 -12.06 -2.47
N TRP A 121 -0.67 -11.63 -1.23
CA TRP A 121 -1.24 -10.36 -0.79
C TRP A 121 -0.59 -9.17 -1.49
N ALA A 122 0.74 -9.23 -1.66
CA ALA A 122 1.47 -8.20 -2.35
C ALA A 122 0.93 -7.96 -3.77
N ASP A 123 0.81 -9.02 -4.56
CA ASP A 123 0.26 -8.91 -5.91
C ASP A 123 -1.24 -8.53 -5.90
N LEU A 124 -2.03 -9.09 -4.98
CA LEU A 124 -3.47 -8.83 -4.93
C LEU A 124 -3.79 -7.37 -4.57
N MET A 125 -3.07 -6.78 -3.62
CA MET A 125 -3.29 -5.38 -3.23
C MET A 125 -2.98 -4.42 -4.38
N ILE A 126 -1.89 -4.65 -5.11
CA ILE A 126 -1.53 -3.80 -6.25
C ILE A 126 -2.47 -4.05 -7.44
N LEU A 127 -2.83 -5.31 -7.70
CA LEU A 127 -3.78 -5.64 -8.76
C LEU A 127 -5.16 -5.02 -8.52
N ALA A 128 -5.61 -4.96 -7.26
CA ALA A 128 -6.87 -4.29 -6.92
C ALA A 128 -6.87 -2.81 -7.34
N GLY A 129 -5.75 -2.10 -7.14
CA GLY A 129 -5.59 -0.73 -7.63
C GLY A 129 -5.64 -0.63 -9.16
N ASN A 130 -4.94 -1.52 -9.87
CA ASN A 130 -5.02 -1.57 -11.35
C ASN A 130 -6.44 -1.83 -11.83
N MET A 131 -7.14 -2.79 -11.21
CA MET A 131 -8.51 -3.11 -11.57
C MET A 131 -9.49 -1.97 -11.25
N ALA A 132 -9.21 -1.20 -10.22
CA ALA A 132 -9.98 0.00 -9.91
C ALA A 132 -9.86 1.04 -11.03
N TYR A 133 -8.66 1.34 -11.49
CA TYR A 133 -8.46 2.21 -12.65
C TYR A 133 -9.14 1.68 -13.91
N GLU A 134 -8.98 0.40 -14.23
CA GLU A 134 -9.62 -0.21 -15.40
C GLU A 134 -11.15 -0.17 -15.31
N SER A 135 -11.72 -0.35 -14.11
CA SER A 135 -13.17 -0.29 -13.91
C SER A 135 -13.74 1.12 -14.10
N MET A 136 -12.91 2.14 -13.97
CA MET A 136 -13.24 3.55 -14.23
C MET A 136 -12.88 4.00 -15.66
N GLY A 137 -12.43 3.07 -16.52
CA GLY A 137 -12.16 3.34 -17.94
C GLY A 137 -10.72 3.67 -18.30
N LEU A 138 -9.79 3.72 -17.35
CA LEU A 138 -8.37 3.90 -17.65
C LEU A 138 -7.76 2.59 -18.16
N LYS A 139 -7.06 2.64 -19.28
CA LYS A 139 -6.26 1.50 -19.76
C LYS A 139 -4.92 1.49 -19.04
N THR A 140 -4.69 0.46 -18.22
CA THR A 140 -3.38 0.24 -17.61
C THR A 140 -2.43 -0.45 -18.60
N TYR A 141 -1.11 -0.27 -18.41
CA TYR A 141 -0.10 -0.91 -19.27
C TYR A 141 -0.01 -2.42 -19.11
N GLY A 142 -0.63 -2.96 -18.07
CA GLY A 142 -0.60 -4.38 -17.74
C GLY A 142 -0.21 -4.62 -16.29
N PHE A 143 0.04 -5.88 -15.96
CA PHE A 143 0.38 -6.28 -14.60
C PHE A 143 1.37 -7.44 -14.61
N SER A 144 2.45 -7.28 -13.84
CA SER A 144 3.42 -8.35 -13.62
C SER A 144 3.23 -8.96 -12.23
N PHE A 145 3.13 -10.27 -12.18
CA PHE A 145 3.11 -11.06 -10.95
C PHE A 145 4.51 -11.40 -10.48
N GLY A 146 4.65 -11.76 -9.21
CA GLY A 146 5.90 -12.30 -8.68
C GLY A 146 6.32 -11.71 -7.34
N ARG A 147 5.53 -10.82 -6.76
CA ARG A 147 5.73 -10.25 -5.41
C ARG A 147 5.37 -11.32 -4.40
N GLN A 148 6.36 -11.93 -3.80
CA GLN A 148 6.14 -12.97 -2.79
C GLN A 148 5.89 -12.35 -1.43
N ASP A 149 4.86 -12.85 -0.75
CA ASP A 149 4.56 -12.43 0.61
C ASP A 149 5.67 -12.80 1.60
N ILE A 150 5.95 -11.89 2.54
CA ILE A 150 6.61 -12.22 3.80
C ILE A 150 5.57 -12.59 4.86
N TRP A 151 6.02 -13.30 5.90
CA TRP A 151 5.15 -13.82 6.95
C TRP A 151 5.29 -13.10 8.28
N HIS A 152 6.23 -12.18 8.38
CA HIS A 152 6.50 -11.35 9.56
C HIS A 152 6.95 -9.97 9.09
N PRO A 153 6.88 -8.93 9.96
CA PRO A 153 7.40 -7.60 9.64
C PRO A 153 8.87 -7.64 9.25
N GLU A 154 9.26 -6.86 8.25
CA GLU A 154 10.67 -6.63 7.95
C GLU A 154 11.31 -5.76 9.04
N LYS A 155 12.60 -6.00 9.31
CA LYS A 155 13.35 -5.34 10.38
C LYS A 155 13.38 -3.81 10.24
N ASP A 156 13.46 -3.33 9.02
CA ASP A 156 13.89 -1.98 8.71
C ASP A 156 12.78 -1.11 8.12
N ILE A 157 11.51 -1.42 8.40
CA ILE A 157 10.39 -0.57 8.02
C ILE A 157 10.12 0.55 9.03
N TYR A 158 10.94 0.65 10.06
CA TYR A 158 10.91 1.77 10.99
C TYR A 158 11.74 2.93 10.44
N TRP A 159 11.10 4.09 10.25
CA TRP A 159 11.70 5.28 9.67
C TRP A 159 11.96 6.40 10.68
N GLY A 160 11.99 6.09 11.97
CA GLY A 160 12.04 7.07 13.02
C GLY A 160 10.67 7.37 13.63
N SER A 161 10.58 8.42 14.41
CA SER A 161 9.31 8.84 15.00
C SER A 161 8.34 9.31 13.94
N GLU A 162 7.11 8.82 13.97
CA GLU A 162 6.05 9.24 13.04
C GLU A 162 5.80 10.76 13.12
N LYS A 163 6.01 11.38 14.29
CA LYS A 163 5.90 12.83 14.44
C LYS A 163 6.93 13.59 13.61
N GLU A 164 8.10 13.01 13.40
CA GLU A 164 9.17 13.63 12.65
C GLU A 164 8.89 13.58 11.15
N TRP A 165 8.60 12.40 10.61
CA TRP A 165 8.44 12.26 9.16
C TRP A 165 7.01 12.49 8.66
N LEU A 166 5.98 12.46 9.51
CA LEU A 166 4.62 12.93 9.19
C LEU A 166 4.42 14.43 9.45
N GLY A 167 5.38 15.07 10.12
CA GLY A 167 5.32 16.49 10.43
C GLY A 167 5.58 17.40 9.23
N ASN A 168 5.72 18.68 9.51
CA ASN A 168 5.97 19.71 8.49
C ASN A 168 7.45 19.80 8.05
N SER A 169 8.33 18.94 8.56
CA SER A 169 9.77 18.94 8.25
C SER A 169 10.10 18.72 6.77
N ARG A 170 9.16 18.18 6.01
CA ARG A 170 9.30 17.99 4.55
C ARG A 170 9.09 19.28 3.73
N TYR A 171 8.65 20.35 4.36
CA TYR A 171 8.41 21.62 3.73
C TYR A 171 9.47 22.63 4.14
N SER A 172 9.99 23.42 3.19
CA SER A 172 10.99 24.45 3.46
C SER A 172 10.47 25.60 4.31
N ASP A 173 9.17 25.84 4.27
CA ASP A 173 8.45 26.90 5.01
C ASP A 173 7.67 26.34 6.22
N GLY A 174 7.95 25.13 6.64
CA GLY A 174 7.39 24.51 7.84
C GLY A 174 5.87 24.47 7.85
N ALA A 175 5.23 25.20 8.78
CA ALA A 175 3.79 25.17 8.96
C ALA A 175 2.98 25.75 7.78
N ASN A 176 3.57 26.56 6.92
CA ASN A 176 2.89 27.12 5.76
C ASN A 176 2.64 26.10 4.66
N ARG A 177 3.50 25.08 4.56
CA ARG A 177 3.35 23.96 3.63
C ARG A 177 3.20 24.41 2.17
N SER A 178 3.89 25.48 1.80
CA SER A 178 3.76 26.09 0.46
C SER A 178 4.74 25.49 -0.55
N SER A 179 5.86 24.95 -0.09
CA SER A 179 6.87 24.32 -0.93
C SER A 179 7.56 23.15 -0.25
N LEU A 180 7.86 22.10 -0.98
CA LEU A 180 8.67 20.99 -0.50
C LEU A 180 10.14 21.47 -0.35
N GLU A 181 10.79 21.12 0.74
CA GLU A 181 12.22 21.37 0.94
C GLU A 181 13.06 20.70 -0.14
N ASN A 182 12.66 19.49 -0.49
CA ASN A 182 13.22 18.74 -1.60
C ASN A 182 12.06 18.05 -2.33
N PRO A 183 11.79 18.31 -3.61
CA PRO A 183 10.74 17.64 -4.35
C PRO A 183 10.83 16.12 -4.27
N LEU A 184 12.05 15.57 -4.25
CA LEU A 184 12.29 14.14 -4.08
C LEU A 184 12.07 13.64 -2.64
N ALA A 185 11.87 14.51 -1.66
CA ALA A 185 11.61 14.08 -0.28
C ALA A 185 10.33 13.24 -0.18
N ALA A 186 9.31 13.55 -0.98
CA ALA A 186 8.10 12.75 -1.09
C ALA A 186 8.38 11.34 -1.61
N VAL A 187 9.35 11.16 -2.50
CA VAL A 187 9.79 9.85 -3.00
C VAL A 187 10.57 9.10 -1.93
N VAL A 188 11.42 9.79 -1.17
CA VAL A 188 12.19 9.20 -0.07
C VAL A 188 11.28 8.64 1.02
N MET A 189 10.20 9.37 1.34
CA MET A 189 9.24 9.04 2.40
C MET A 189 8.02 8.27 1.87
N GLY A 190 7.96 8.04 0.56
CA GLY A 190 6.76 7.59 -0.13
C GLY A 190 5.86 8.76 -0.52
N LEU A 191 5.43 8.79 -1.78
CA LEU A 191 4.58 9.85 -2.35
C LEU A 191 3.26 10.08 -1.61
N ILE A 192 2.88 9.18 -0.71
CA ILE A 192 1.72 9.32 0.16
C ILE A 192 1.80 10.54 1.09
N TYR A 193 2.99 11.13 1.25
CA TYR A 193 3.24 12.26 2.15
C TYR A 193 3.40 13.60 1.44
N VAL A 194 3.18 13.68 0.13
CA VAL A 194 2.98 14.98 -0.52
C VAL A 194 1.71 15.62 0.04
N ASN A 195 1.65 16.96 0.01
CA ASN A 195 0.65 17.74 0.71
C ASN A 195 -0.82 17.42 0.32
N PRO A 196 -1.48 16.42 0.92
CA PRO A 196 -2.86 16.06 0.58
C PRO A 196 -3.88 17.04 1.17
N GLU A 197 -3.48 17.76 2.21
CA GLU A 197 -4.36 18.65 2.97
C GLU A 197 -4.35 20.09 2.45
N GLY A 198 -3.39 20.44 1.60
CA GLY A 198 -3.19 21.81 1.15
C GLY A 198 -2.61 22.74 2.22
N VAL A 199 -2.43 23.97 1.88
CA VAL A 199 -1.89 25.02 2.76
C VAL A 199 -2.82 25.25 3.95
N GLY A 200 -2.24 25.24 5.14
CA GLY A 200 -3.00 25.47 6.38
C GLY A 200 -3.96 24.34 6.74
N GLY A 201 -3.73 23.13 6.23
CA GLY A 201 -4.57 21.97 6.50
C GLY A 201 -5.92 21.94 5.76
N LYS A 202 -6.09 22.79 4.76
CA LYS A 202 -7.30 22.81 3.93
C LYS A 202 -7.09 21.95 2.70
N PRO A 203 -8.07 21.11 2.31
CA PRO A 203 -7.98 20.34 1.08
C PRO A 203 -7.73 21.24 -0.15
N ASP A 204 -6.66 20.98 -0.88
CA ASP A 204 -6.29 21.70 -2.08
C ASP A 204 -5.84 20.73 -3.17
N PRO A 205 -6.78 20.22 -3.99
CA PRO A 205 -6.44 19.28 -5.06
C PRO A 205 -5.48 19.84 -6.11
N LEU A 206 -5.50 21.15 -6.36
CA LEU A 206 -4.61 21.79 -7.33
C LEU A 206 -3.18 21.83 -6.78
N ARG A 207 -3.01 22.18 -5.53
CA ARG A 207 -1.70 22.16 -4.87
C ARG A 207 -1.14 20.75 -4.76
N THR A 208 -1.95 19.78 -4.37
CA THR A 208 -1.53 18.37 -4.36
C THR A 208 -1.06 17.90 -5.74
N ALA A 209 -1.80 18.25 -6.79
CA ALA A 209 -1.41 17.92 -8.17
C ALA A 209 -0.11 18.62 -8.61
N GLN A 210 0.15 19.82 -8.11
CA GLN A 210 1.40 20.55 -8.35
C GLN A 210 2.56 19.87 -7.63
N ASP A 211 2.41 19.54 -6.35
CA ASP A 211 3.43 18.84 -5.56
C ASP A 211 3.82 17.50 -6.21
N VAL A 212 2.83 16.74 -6.71
CA VAL A 212 3.09 15.47 -7.44
C VAL A 212 3.85 15.71 -8.75
N ARG A 213 3.62 16.83 -9.43
CA ARG A 213 4.35 17.15 -10.67
C ARG A 213 5.77 17.64 -10.42
N GLU A 214 6.01 18.27 -9.28
CA GLU A 214 7.33 18.74 -8.86
C GLU A 214 8.22 17.59 -8.35
N THR A 215 7.61 16.46 -7.93
CA THR A 215 8.29 15.23 -7.46
C THR A 215 8.66 14.33 -8.64
#